data_6256208d89c2d072d1aa4be05a9c40d0
#
_entry.id   6256208d89c2d072d1aa4be05a9c40d0
#
_cell.length_a   1.000
_cell.length_b   1.000
_cell.length_c   1.000
_cell.angle_alpha   90.00
_cell.angle_beta   90.00
_cell.angle_gamma   90.00
#
_symmetry.space_group_name_H-M   'P 1'
#
loop_
_entity.id
_entity.type
_entity.pdbx_description
1 polymer ?
#
loop_
_entity_poly.entity_id
_entity_poly.type
_entity_poly.pdbx_seq_one_letter_code
_entity_poly.pdbx_strand_id
1 'polypeptide(L)'
;DQIIDAVNLNKGWGSNIIISDERDEVLETGGGLLKAKNLLQFDEPFITLNADILTDLSISDLLSYHKQNEALISFGISNRKSSRNFLFDENNRLCGWENNVTGEQKIVIVKDTLKPMAYSCVAVFQQSVFELIPQRGKFSLTETYLSLAAQHLILGLDHTGDRFIDVGKPESVAIAEKMFS
;
A
#
# COMPACT_ATOMS: atom_id res chain seq x y z
N ASP A 1 22.23 3.77 7.04
CA ASP A 1 22.76 4.75 8.00
C ASP A 1 22.17 6.15 7.74
N GLN A 2 22.14 6.68 6.50
CA GLN A 2 21.62 8.03 6.23
C GLN A 2 20.22 8.30 6.78
N ILE A 3 19.29 7.34 6.66
CA ILE A 3 17.92 7.49 7.19
C ILE A 3 17.96 7.52 8.73
N ILE A 4 18.70 6.61 9.36
CA ILE A 4 18.85 6.57 10.81
C ILE A 4 19.46 7.86 11.32
N ASP A 5 20.52 8.33 10.66
CA ASP A 5 21.20 9.58 11.01
C ASP A 5 20.26 10.78 10.88
N ALA A 6 19.46 10.85 9.80
CA ALA A 6 18.46 11.90 9.60
C ALA A 6 17.36 11.89 10.67
N VAL A 7 16.84 10.71 11.04
CA VAL A 7 15.85 10.53 12.11
C VAL A 7 16.40 11.03 13.44
N ASN A 8 17.62 10.63 13.79
CA ASN A 8 18.27 11.00 15.05
C ASN A 8 18.56 12.52 15.10
N LEU A 9 19.12 13.08 14.01
CA LEU A 9 19.46 14.50 13.91
C LEU A 9 18.21 15.39 14.10
N ASN A 10 17.09 14.99 13.51
CA ASN A 10 15.84 15.74 13.55
C ASN A 10 14.90 15.32 14.69
N LYS A 11 15.38 14.47 15.63
CA LYS A 11 14.57 13.98 16.77
C LYS A 11 13.22 13.42 16.33
N GLY A 12 13.21 12.65 15.23
CA GLY A 12 12.00 12.07 14.65
C GLY A 12 10.97 13.09 14.19
N TRP A 13 11.35 14.35 13.95
CA TRP A 13 10.42 15.45 13.62
C TRP A 13 9.23 15.55 14.58
N GLY A 14 9.43 15.22 15.85
CA GLY A 14 8.38 15.22 16.89
C GLY A 14 7.53 13.96 16.94
N SER A 15 7.81 12.96 16.10
CA SER A 15 7.14 11.67 16.10
C SER A 15 7.96 10.61 16.84
N ASN A 16 7.29 9.59 17.39
CA ASN A 16 7.95 8.40 17.92
C ASN A 16 8.25 7.44 16.77
N ILE A 17 9.53 7.34 16.37
CA ILE A 17 9.98 6.54 15.23
C ILE A 17 10.69 5.30 15.73
N ILE A 18 10.24 4.13 15.26
CA ILE A 18 10.90 2.84 15.48
C ILE A 18 11.37 2.33 14.11
N ILE A 19 12.63 1.92 14.03
CA ILE A 19 13.26 1.49 12.79
C ILE A 19 13.26 -0.05 12.73
N SER A 20 12.64 -0.61 11.67
CA SER A 20 12.81 -2.01 11.29
C SER A 20 13.99 -2.11 10.32
N ASP A 21 15.14 -2.54 10.82
CA ASP A 21 16.40 -2.53 10.07
C ASP A 21 16.51 -3.76 9.15
N GLU A 22 16.70 -3.54 7.84
CA GLU A 22 16.85 -4.57 6.82
C GLU A 22 18.23 -4.56 6.15
N ARG A 23 19.26 -4.01 6.80
CA ARG A 23 20.62 -3.90 6.22
C ARG A 23 21.24 -5.25 5.86
N ASP A 24 20.87 -6.31 6.58
CA ASP A 24 21.40 -7.65 6.33
C ASP A 24 20.77 -8.30 5.12
N GLU A 25 19.49 -8.03 4.85
CA GLU A 25 18.75 -8.58 3.72
C GLU A 25 17.58 -7.66 3.35
N VAL A 26 17.51 -7.24 2.08
CA VAL A 26 16.39 -6.47 1.54
C VAL A 26 15.21 -7.41 1.28
N LEU A 27 14.14 -7.27 2.06
CA LEU A 27 13.01 -8.20 2.09
C LEU A 27 11.85 -7.81 1.15
N GLU A 28 11.95 -6.70 0.43
CA GLU A 28 10.83 -6.05 -0.29
C GLU A 28 9.68 -5.65 0.65
N THR A 29 8.59 -5.12 0.09
CA THR A 29 7.52 -4.50 0.88
C THR A 29 6.76 -5.49 1.76
N GLY A 30 6.55 -6.71 1.30
CA GLY A 30 5.82 -7.73 2.07
C GLY A 30 6.68 -8.38 3.15
N GLY A 31 7.92 -8.75 2.82
CA GLY A 31 8.85 -9.31 3.79
C GLY A 31 9.24 -8.30 4.87
N GLY A 32 9.44 -7.02 4.48
CA GLY A 32 9.68 -5.92 5.41
C GLY A 32 8.53 -5.71 6.39
N LEU A 33 7.28 -5.73 5.89
CA LEU A 33 6.11 -5.65 6.75
C LEU A 33 6.05 -6.82 7.75
N LEU A 34 6.30 -8.05 7.26
CA LEU A 34 6.28 -9.23 8.13
C LEU A 34 7.39 -9.17 9.20
N LYS A 35 8.57 -8.66 8.87
CA LYS A 35 9.66 -8.41 9.83
C LYS A 35 9.27 -7.40 10.90
N ALA A 36 8.53 -6.36 10.51
CA ALA A 36 8.05 -5.32 11.43
C ALA A 36 6.86 -5.77 12.31
N LYS A 37 6.31 -6.97 12.13
CA LYS A 37 5.13 -7.48 12.87
C LYS A 37 5.19 -7.18 14.37
N ASN A 38 6.31 -7.47 15.03
CA ASN A 38 6.44 -7.29 16.48
C ASN A 38 6.48 -5.82 16.92
N LEU A 39 6.73 -4.90 16.00
CA LEU A 39 6.71 -3.44 16.23
C LEU A 39 5.31 -2.85 16.01
N LEU A 40 4.41 -3.59 15.38
CA LEU A 40 3.05 -3.20 14.97
C LEU A 40 1.97 -3.95 15.76
N GLN A 41 2.27 -4.40 16.98
CA GLN A 41 1.31 -5.13 17.83
C GLN A 41 0.39 -4.14 18.56
N PHE A 42 -0.71 -3.80 17.95
CA PHE A 42 -1.78 -2.98 18.53
C PHE A 42 -3.13 -3.70 18.32
N ASP A 43 -4.13 -3.41 19.14
CA ASP A 43 -5.49 -3.94 18.96
C ASP A 43 -6.26 -3.24 17.83
N GLU A 44 -5.66 -2.22 17.22
CA GLU A 44 -6.25 -1.39 16.17
C GLU A 44 -5.63 -1.70 14.79
N PRO A 45 -6.36 -1.43 13.69
CA PRO A 45 -5.78 -1.47 12.35
C PRO A 45 -4.55 -0.56 12.24
N PHE A 46 -3.59 -0.98 11.42
CA PHE A 46 -2.40 -0.17 11.13
C PHE A 46 -2.37 0.27 9.66
N ILE A 47 -1.56 1.29 9.38
CA ILE A 47 -1.44 1.89 8.05
C ILE A 47 -0.03 1.69 7.53
N THR A 48 0.08 1.36 6.26
CA THR A 48 1.34 1.42 5.51
C THR A 48 1.27 2.53 4.47
N LEU A 49 2.38 3.22 4.31
CA LEU A 49 2.56 4.27 3.32
C LEU A 49 3.98 4.18 2.76
N ASN A 50 4.13 4.17 1.44
CA ASN A 50 5.44 4.31 0.83
C ASN A 50 5.98 5.72 1.10
N ALA A 51 7.22 5.82 1.56
CA ALA A 51 7.83 7.08 1.97
C ALA A 51 8.10 8.07 0.82
N ASP A 52 8.04 7.61 -0.42
CA ASP A 52 8.22 8.35 -1.65
C ASP A 52 6.90 8.77 -2.33
N ILE A 53 5.78 8.69 -1.63
CA ILE A 53 4.46 9.09 -2.13
C ILE A 53 3.99 10.36 -1.44
N LEU A 54 3.55 11.33 -2.25
CA LEU A 54 2.79 12.49 -1.79
C LEU A 54 1.38 12.44 -2.38
N THR A 55 0.37 12.60 -1.52
CA THR A 55 -1.04 12.49 -1.93
C THR A 55 -1.96 13.28 -1.00
N ASP A 56 -3.10 13.72 -1.54
CA ASP A 56 -4.22 14.30 -0.76
C ASP A 56 -5.20 13.24 -0.25
N LEU A 57 -4.97 11.96 -0.55
CA LEU A 57 -5.83 10.89 -0.03
C LEU A 57 -6.00 11.05 1.48
N SER A 58 -7.24 11.22 1.91
CA SER A 58 -7.59 11.33 3.33
C SER A 58 -7.37 9.99 4.04
N ILE A 59 -6.36 9.94 4.90
CA ILE A 59 -6.08 8.76 5.74
C ILE A 59 -7.25 8.44 6.67
N SER A 60 -7.91 9.47 7.21
CA SER A 60 -9.09 9.29 8.07
C SER A 60 -10.27 8.66 7.33
N ASP A 61 -10.48 9.04 6.06
CA ASP A 61 -11.56 8.48 5.24
C ASP A 61 -11.25 7.03 4.86
N LEU A 62 -10.00 6.74 4.50
CA LEU A 62 -9.56 5.37 4.22
C LEU A 62 -9.71 4.46 5.46
N LEU A 63 -9.34 4.94 6.65
CA LEU A 63 -9.51 4.20 7.90
C LEU A 63 -11.00 4.00 8.24
N SER A 64 -11.83 5.03 8.05
CA SER A 64 -13.28 4.95 8.26
C SER A 64 -13.92 3.94 7.30
N TYR A 65 -13.57 4.01 6.02
CA TYR A 65 -14.01 3.07 4.99
C TYR A 65 -13.62 1.63 5.34
N HIS A 66 -12.37 1.42 5.78
CA HIS A 66 -11.87 0.12 6.21
C HIS A 66 -12.69 -0.46 7.38
N LYS A 67 -12.92 0.34 8.43
CA LYS A 67 -13.69 -0.08 9.63
C LYS A 67 -15.17 -0.35 9.29
N GLN A 68 -15.80 0.50 8.48
CA GLN A 68 -17.22 0.35 8.10
C GLN A 68 -17.48 -0.92 7.27
N ASN A 69 -16.53 -1.33 6.47
CA ASN A 69 -16.67 -2.52 5.62
C ASN A 69 -16.09 -3.79 6.25
N GLU A 70 -15.53 -3.71 7.45
CA GLU A 70 -14.87 -4.84 8.14
C GLU A 70 -13.86 -5.57 7.24
N ALA A 71 -13.16 -4.82 6.37
CA ALA A 71 -12.23 -5.38 5.42
C ALA A 71 -10.95 -5.88 6.12
N LEU A 72 -10.33 -6.93 5.59
CA LEU A 72 -9.00 -7.35 6.05
C LEU A 72 -7.93 -6.32 5.66
N ILE A 73 -8.04 -5.80 4.42
CA ILE A 73 -7.16 -4.77 3.86
C ILE A 73 -8.01 -3.78 3.07
N SER A 74 -7.71 -2.50 3.20
CA SER A 74 -8.26 -1.45 2.33
C SER A 74 -7.14 -0.54 1.86
N PHE A 75 -7.14 -0.14 0.60
CA PHE A 75 -6.11 0.75 0.08
C PHE A 75 -6.65 1.80 -0.88
N GLY A 76 -5.92 2.91 -1.02
CA GLY A 76 -6.24 3.97 -1.96
C GLY A 76 -6.03 3.52 -3.40
N ILE A 77 -7.02 3.79 -4.26
CA ILE A 77 -6.96 3.53 -5.69
C ILE A 77 -7.40 4.75 -6.49
N SER A 78 -6.89 4.90 -7.70
CA SER A 78 -7.32 5.97 -8.60
C SER A 78 -7.24 5.53 -10.06
N ASN A 79 -7.96 6.23 -10.94
CA ASN A 79 -7.95 5.96 -12.39
C ASN A 79 -6.74 6.59 -13.11
N ARG A 80 -5.72 7.02 -12.38
CA ARG A 80 -4.50 7.58 -12.96
C ARG A 80 -3.79 6.57 -13.88
N LYS A 81 -3.05 7.08 -14.83
CA LYS A 81 -2.24 6.25 -15.74
C LYS A 81 -1.15 5.50 -14.96
N SER A 82 -1.11 4.17 -15.09
CA SER A 82 -0.11 3.31 -14.45
C SER A 82 0.26 2.15 -15.36
N SER A 83 1.51 1.69 -15.26
CA SER A 83 1.96 0.47 -15.93
C SER A 83 1.42 -0.80 -15.27
N ARG A 84 1.00 -0.72 -14.02
CA ARG A 84 0.48 -1.84 -13.22
C ARG A 84 -0.79 -1.41 -12.54
N ASN A 85 -1.87 -2.16 -12.70
CA ASN A 85 -3.15 -1.90 -12.07
C ASN A 85 -3.60 -3.10 -11.25
N PHE A 86 -4.33 -2.84 -10.19
CA PHE A 86 -5.22 -3.82 -9.61
C PHE A 86 -6.56 -3.82 -10.35
N LEU A 87 -7.23 -4.96 -10.35
CA LEU A 87 -8.50 -5.17 -11.02
C LEU A 87 -9.59 -5.34 -9.97
N PHE A 88 -10.64 -4.52 -10.06
CA PHE A 88 -11.73 -4.46 -9.10
C PHE A 88 -13.07 -4.78 -9.74
N ASP A 89 -13.99 -5.37 -8.97
CA ASP A 89 -15.39 -5.47 -9.35
C ASP A 89 -16.16 -4.15 -9.08
N GLU A 90 -17.45 -4.16 -9.34
CA GLU A 90 -18.35 -3.00 -9.15
C GLU A 90 -18.44 -2.50 -7.69
N ASN A 91 -18.09 -3.34 -6.72
CA ASN A 91 -18.07 -3.01 -5.30
C ASN A 91 -16.67 -2.62 -4.79
N ASN A 92 -15.73 -2.35 -5.69
CA ASN A 92 -14.34 -2.08 -5.40
C ASN A 92 -13.62 -3.22 -4.62
N ARG A 93 -14.08 -4.47 -4.76
CA ARG A 93 -13.37 -5.64 -4.24
C ARG A 93 -12.23 -6.01 -5.17
N LEU A 94 -11.07 -6.29 -4.61
CA LEU A 94 -9.90 -6.75 -5.36
C LEU A 94 -10.15 -8.12 -5.97
N CYS A 95 -10.02 -8.20 -7.30
CA CYS A 95 -10.23 -9.42 -8.07
C CYS A 95 -9.00 -9.89 -8.85
N GLY A 96 -8.02 -9.02 -9.06
CA GLY A 96 -6.83 -9.38 -9.83
C GLY A 96 -5.82 -8.23 -9.95
N TRP A 97 -4.87 -8.45 -10.83
CA TRP A 97 -3.80 -7.51 -11.16
C TRP A 97 -3.38 -7.68 -12.62
N GLU A 98 -2.90 -6.60 -13.22
CA GLU A 98 -2.36 -6.60 -14.57
C GLU A 98 -1.13 -5.71 -14.71
N ASN A 99 -0.27 -6.04 -15.68
CA ASN A 99 0.84 -5.23 -16.12
C ASN A 99 0.62 -4.84 -17.59
N ASN A 100 0.31 -3.58 -17.82
CA ASN A 100 0.01 -3.02 -19.15
C ASN A 100 1.23 -2.98 -20.09
N VAL A 101 2.45 -3.15 -19.56
CA VAL A 101 3.67 -3.16 -20.37
C VAL A 101 3.98 -4.55 -20.88
N THR A 102 3.82 -5.58 -20.04
CA THR A 102 4.13 -6.97 -20.38
C THR A 102 2.93 -7.76 -20.87
N GLY A 103 1.71 -7.28 -20.61
CA GLY A 103 0.47 -8.01 -20.86
C GLY A 103 0.18 -9.11 -19.83
N GLU A 104 1.00 -9.23 -18.77
CA GLU A 104 0.76 -10.20 -17.71
C GLU A 104 -0.49 -9.84 -16.92
N GLN A 105 -1.34 -10.83 -16.65
CA GLN A 105 -2.55 -10.67 -15.85
C GLN A 105 -2.71 -11.84 -14.87
N LYS A 106 -3.15 -11.53 -13.64
CA LYS A 106 -3.43 -12.50 -12.57
C LYS A 106 -4.84 -12.26 -12.07
N ILE A 107 -5.78 -13.15 -12.36
CA ILE A 107 -7.17 -13.10 -11.88
C ILE A 107 -7.31 -14.08 -10.72
N VAL A 108 -7.76 -13.60 -9.56
CA VAL A 108 -7.99 -14.40 -8.35
C VAL A 108 -9.48 -14.57 -8.05
N ILE A 109 -10.32 -13.64 -8.53
CA ILE A 109 -11.78 -13.72 -8.50
C ILE A 109 -12.30 -13.41 -9.90
N VAL A 110 -12.99 -14.38 -10.51
CA VAL A 110 -13.56 -14.20 -11.86
C VAL A 110 -14.86 -13.40 -11.76
N LYS A 111 -14.96 -12.35 -12.58
CA LYS A 111 -16.13 -11.49 -12.73
C LYS A 111 -16.30 -11.12 -14.21
N ASP A 112 -17.55 -10.83 -14.62
CA ASP A 112 -17.86 -10.46 -16.00
C ASP A 112 -17.21 -9.14 -16.41
N THR A 113 -17.10 -8.20 -15.46
CA THR A 113 -16.47 -6.89 -15.68
C THR A 113 -15.49 -6.60 -14.55
N LEU A 114 -14.28 -6.18 -14.94
CA LEU A 114 -13.25 -5.74 -14.00
C LEU A 114 -12.76 -4.35 -14.38
N LYS A 115 -12.64 -3.47 -13.39
CA LYS A 115 -12.15 -2.09 -13.54
C LYS A 115 -10.68 -2.02 -13.16
N PRO A 116 -9.76 -1.66 -14.07
CA PRO A 116 -8.36 -1.45 -13.73
C PRO A 116 -8.18 -0.12 -12.99
N MET A 117 -7.52 -0.16 -11.84
CA MET A 117 -7.21 1.00 -11.01
C MET A 117 -5.77 0.97 -10.53
N ALA A 118 -5.13 2.12 -10.49
CA ALA A 118 -3.78 2.26 -9.98
C ALA A 118 -3.76 2.30 -8.44
N TYR A 119 -2.90 1.52 -7.82
CA TYR A 119 -2.66 1.53 -6.37
C TYR A 119 -1.90 2.79 -5.94
N SER A 120 -2.35 3.44 -4.90
CA SER A 120 -1.76 4.70 -4.40
C SER A 120 -0.73 4.50 -3.28
N CYS A 121 -0.29 3.26 -3.05
CA CYS A 121 0.75 2.90 -2.08
C CYS A 121 0.43 3.32 -0.63
N VAL A 122 -0.85 3.46 -0.32
CA VAL A 122 -1.38 3.68 1.03
C VAL A 122 -2.38 2.58 1.32
N ALA A 123 -2.22 1.86 2.42
CA ALA A 123 -3.11 0.77 2.79
C ALA A 123 -3.34 0.70 4.30
N VAL A 124 -4.54 0.28 4.69
CA VAL A 124 -4.95 -0.04 6.06
C VAL A 124 -5.10 -1.56 6.16
N PHE A 125 -4.61 -2.13 7.24
CA PHE A 125 -4.63 -3.56 7.51
C PHE A 125 -5.25 -3.86 8.86
N GLN A 126 -6.05 -4.92 8.95
CA GLN A 126 -6.35 -5.56 10.22
C GLN A 126 -5.11 -6.29 10.75
N GLN A 127 -4.92 -6.31 12.06
CA GLN A 127 -3.80 -7.02 12.71
C GLN A 127 -3.77 -8.52 12.37
N SER A 128 -4.94 -9.14 12.21
CA SER A 128 -5.07 -10.54 11.82
C SER A 128 -4.39 -10.90 10.49
N VAL A 129 -4.04 -9.90 9.65
CA VAL A 129 -3.32 -10.13 8.39
C VAL A 129 -2.01 -10.89 8.61
N PHE A 130 -1.30 -10.63 9.70
CA PHE A 130 -0.03 -11.29 10.01
C PHE A 130 -0.12 -12.81 10.18
N GLU A 131 -1.28 -13.31 10.60
CA GLU A 131 -1.54 -14.75 10.72
C GLU A 131 -1.91 -15.40 9.38
N LEU A 132 -2.34 -14.59 8.42
CA LEU A 132 -2.86 -15.02 7.13
C LEU A 132 -1.83 -14.94 6.01
N ILE A 133 -0.75 -14.15 6.15
CA ILE A 133 0.32 -14.03 5.14
C ILE A 133 1.03 -15.38 5.00
N PRO A 134 0.91 -16.05 3.83
CA PRO A 134 1.53 -17.34 3.61
C PRO A 134 3.01 -17.26 3.23
N GLN A 135 3.43 -16.11 2.68
CA GLN A 135 4.80 -15.89 2.18
C GLN A 135 5.80 -15.77 3.33
N ARG A 136 7.07 -16.06 3.03
CA ARG A 136 8.21 -15.91 3.94
C ARG A 136 9.42 -15.38 3.17
N GLY A 137 10.33 -14.72 3.88
CA GLY A 137 11.53 -14.13 3.30
C GLY A 137 11.22 -12.91 2.44
N LYS A 138 11.78 -12.85 1.24
CA LYS A 138 11.65 -11.72 0.32
C LYS A 138 10.43 -11.86 -0.59
N PHE A 139 9.44 -10.98 -0.45
CA PHE A 139 8.25 -10.93 -1.32
C PHE A 139 7.59 -9.55 -1.31
N SER A 140 6.78 -9.26 -2.32
CA SER A 140 6.05 -7.98 -2.44
C SER A 140 4.67 -8.04 -1.77
N LEU A 141 4.15 -6.90 -1.29
CA LEU A 141 2.77 -6.79 -0.80
C LEU A 141 1.74 -7.09 -1.89
N THR A 142 2.05 -6.87 -3.18
CA THR A 142 1.18 -7.25 -4.29
C THR A 142 0.86 -8.75 -4.27
N GLU A 143 1.87 -9.59 -4.00
CA GLU A 143 1.68 -11.04 -3.89
C GLU A 143 0.79 -11.40 -2.69
N THR A 144 0.98 -10.72 -1.57
CA THR A 144 0.13 -10.87 -0.38
C THR A 144 -1.32 -10.51 -0.68
N TYR A 145 -1.56 -9.36 -1.30
CA TYR A 145 -2.92 -8.93 -1.65
C TYR A 145 -3.62 -9.97 -2.52
N LEU A 146 -2.97 -10.44 -3.58
CA LEU A 146 -3.55 -11.42 -4.49
C LEU A 146 -3.77 -12.78 -3.82
N SER A 147 -2.85 -13.22 -2.96
CA SER A 147 -3.00 -14.51 -2.26
C SER A 147 -4.16 -14.52 -1.26
N LEU A 148 -4.49 -13.37 -0.67
CA LEU A 148 -5.55 -13.24 0.32
C LEU A 148 -6.91 -12.87 -0.28
N ALA A 149 -6.96 -12.23 -1.45
CA ALA A 149 -8.18 -11.66 -2.03
C ALA A 149 -9.28 -12.70 -2.31
N ALA A 150 -8.93 -13.95 -2.62
CA ALA A 150 -9.91 -15.00 -2.90
C ALA A 150 -10.75 -15.37 -1.67
N GLN A 151 -10.16 -15.31 -0.47
CA GLN A 151 -10.77 -15.78 0.77
C GLN A 151 -11.12 -14.64 1.74
N HIS A 152 -10.54 -13.47 1.57
CA HIS A 152 -10.70 -12.32 2.46
C HIS A 152 -11.14 -11.08 1.69
N LEU A 153 -11.83 -10.18 2.40
CA LEU A 153 -12.29 -8.93 1.82
C LEU A 153 -11.15 -7.94 1.74
N ILE A 154 -10.76 -7.60 0.50
CA ILE A 154 -9.77 -6.56 0.19
C ILE A 154 -10.45 -5.54 -0.70
N LEU A 155 -10.46 -4.27 -0.28
CA LEU A 155 -11.21 -3.20 -0.92
C LEU A 155 -10.31 -2.05 -1.38
N GLY A 156 -10.74 -1.36 -2.44
CA GLY A 156 -10.16 -0.11 -2.90
C GLY A 156 -11.06 1.07 -2.57
N LEU A 157 -10.51 2.10 -1.91
CA LEU A 157 -11.17 3.41 -1.81
C LEU A 157 -10.75 4.25 -3.02
N ASP A 158 -11.71 4.55 -3.90
CA ASP A 158 -11.46 5.39 -5.08
C ASP A 158 -11.34 6.86 -4.66
N HIS A 159 -10.15 7.43 -4.81
CA HIS A 159 -9.86 8.84 -4.57
C HIS A 159 -9.44 9.57 -5.86
N THR A 160 -9.98 9.10 -6.99
CA THR A 160 -9.74 9.74 -8.30
C THR A 160 -10.05 11.23 -8.25
N GLY A 161 -9.10 12.04 -8.67
CA GLY A 161 -9.18 13.52 -8.62
C GLY A 161 -8.28 14.13 -7.56
N ASP A 162 -7.85 13.39 -6.55
CA ASP A 162 -6.86 13.85 -5.60
C ASP A 162 -5.48 13.96 -6.24
N ARG A 163 -4.65 14.88 -5.71
CA ARG A 163 -3.26 14.98 -6.12
C ARG A 163 -2.50 13.73 -5.67
N PHE A 164 -1.66 13.25 -6.56
CA PHE A 164 -0.79 12.09 -6.30
C PHE A 164 0.49 12.23 -7.10
N ILE A 165 1.64 12.02 -6.47
CA ILE A 165 2.94 11.91 -7.13
C ILE A 165 3.86 10.95 -6.39
N ASP A 166 4.60 10.15 -7.18
CA ASP A 166 5.72 9.33 -6.74
C ASP A 166 7.01 10.15 -6.93
N VAL A 167 7.73 10.41 -5.84
CA VAL A 167 8.98 11.19 -5.82
C VAL A 167 10.21 10.31 -5.70
N GLY A 168 10.11 9.03 -5.98
CA GLY A 168 11.24 8.10 -6.03
C GLY A 168 12.29 8.42 -7.11
N LYS A 169 12.02 9.44 -7.96
CA LYS A 169 12.97 9.95 -8.95
C LYS A 169 13.25 11.43 -8.72
N PRO A 170 14.53 11.88 -8.85
CA PRO A 170 14.88 13.28 -8.62
C PRO A 170 14.08 14.31 -9.44
N GLU A 171 13.73 13.98 -10.68
CA GLU A 171 12.94 14.85 -11.55
C GLU A 171 11.51 15.07 -11.05
N SER A 172 10.95 14.13 -10.26
CA SER A 172 9.62 14.26 -9.69
C SER A 172 9.56 15.26 -8.53
N VAL A 173 10.67 15.54 -7.85
CA VAL A 173 10.74 16.45 -6.68
C VAL A 173 10.27 17.86 -7.05
N ALA A 174 10.80 18.44 -8.14
CA ALA A 174 10.42 19.78 -8.57
C ALA A 174 8.95 19.89 -9.03
N ILE A 175 8.37 18.77 -9.49
CA ILE A 175 6.94 18.68 -9.83
C ILE A 175 6.11 18.64 -8.55
N ALA A 176 6.53 17.85 -7.57
CA ALA A 176 5.88 17.71 -6.27
C ALA A 176 5.84 19.04 -5.51
N GLU A 177 6.96 19.79 -5.49
CA GLU A 177 7.03 21.14 -4.88
C GLU A 177 5.97 22.08 -5.45
N LYS A 178 5.78 22.08 -6.78
CA LYS A 178 4.75 22.90 -7.44
C LYS A 178 3.33 22.41 -7.19
N MET A 179 3.17 21.10 -7.02
CA MET A 179 1.84 20.48 -6.84
C MET A 179 1.32 20.66 -5.43
N PHE A 180 2.21 20.67 -4.42
CA PHE A 180 1.86 20.70 -3.00
C PHE A 180 2.28 21.99 -2.26
N SER A 181 2.69 23.01 -3.02
CA SER A 181 2.97 24.37 -2.50
C SER A 181 1.68 25.18 -2.26
#